data_d1941ba4778b72b6d4aedc2ba9526a6b
#
_entry.id   d1941ba4778b72b6d4aedc2ba9526a6b
#
_cell.length_a   1.000
_cell.length_b   1.000
_cell.length_c   1.000
_cell.angle_alpha   90.00
_cell.angle_beta   90.00
_cell.angle_gamma   90.00
#
_symmetry.space_group_name_H-M   'P 1'
#
loop_
_entity.id
_entity.type
_entity.pdbx_description
1 polymer ?
#
loop_
_entity_poly.entity_id
_entity_poly.type
_entity_poly.pdbx_seq_one_letter_code
_entity_poly.pdbx_strand_id
1 'polypeptide(L)'
;MLKKRTLAFLLSLFLLPLMAAEFPKSVVLESGSIKVRLDAKKMWNINRIEWRGELVCVDTPWAHYGTACRLKGSPHFIGSGHNESGNMEKVDTLKLFVDGAEVVPGESALSGKVIRLEKTSSIAVFQVKYAFEIKDDIISEETEVSASEDVQLQQLYCGMHPWAPRFTDYCVIDQRGKKNIGSFRADEDHRNRNFVPYFNWYDRKSGIIVSTVAAPLSFGKNSRRMLWDRKIYKKDYVCLVMNDVFPAGKTAVCRVRTGFSKQEDAQKWVSDAEALCKVLDQFPAEKAE
;
A
#
# COMPACT_ATOMS: atom_id res chain seq x y z
N MET A 1 0.29 -29.98 75.57
CA MET A 1 -0.31 -28.85 74.79
C MET A 1 0.70 -28.28 73.85
N LEU A 2 0.67 -28.71 72.55
CA LEU A 2 1.56 -28.22 71.50
C LEU A 2 0.86 -27.11 70.73
N LYS A 3 1.41 -25.88 70.78
CA LYS A 3 0.93 -24.76 69.91
C LYS A 3 1.46 -24.91 68.49
N LYS A 4 0.55 -25.16 67.54
CA LYS A 4 0.84 -25.10 66.10
C LYS A 4 1.06 -23.64 65.71
N ARG A 5 2.27 -23.30 65.23
CA ARG A 5 2.55 -22.02 64.51
C ARG A 5 2.32 -22.22 63.07
N THR A 6 1.28 -21.59 62.53
CA THR A 6 0.99 -21.53 61.08
C THR A 6 1.87 -20.44 60.48
N LEU A 7 2.80 -20.85 59.58
CA LEU A 7 3.66 -19.96 58.83
C LEU A 7 2.88 -19.58 57.55
N ALA A 8 2.37 -18.34 57.49
CA ALA A 8 1.76 -17.80 56.29
C ALA A 8 2.86 -17.29 55.36
N PHE A 9 3.07 -17.99 54.23
CA PHE A 9 3.94 -17.55 53.14
C PHE A 9 3.15 -16.55 52.28
N LEU A 10 3.45 -15.26 52.41
CA LEU A 10 2.96 -14.20 51.54
C LEU A 10 3.75 -14.29 50.22
N LEU A 11 3.14 -14.90 49.19
CA LEU A 11 3.63 -14.85 47.82
C LEU A 11 3.25 -13.49 47.23
N SER A 12 4.11 -12.49 47.39
CA SER A 12 3.99 -11.22 46.66
C SER A 12 4.34 -11.47 45.19
N LEU A 13 3.32 -11.72 44.39
CA LEU A 13 3.44 -11.62 42.92
C LEU A 13 3.83 -10.17 42.58
N PHE A 14 5.08 -9.94 42.26
CA PHE A 14 5.51 -8.76 41.54
C PHE A 14 4.91 -8.82 40.11
N LEU A 15 3.74 -8.21 39.92
CA LEU A 15 3.26 -7.80 38.63
C LEU A 15 4.20 -6.69 38.14
N LEU A 16 5.28 -7.09 37.44
CA LEU A 16 6.03 -6.16 36.62
C LEU A 16 5.05 -5.62 35.58
N PRO A 17 4.87 -4.30 35.50
CA PRO A 17 4.10 -3.76 34.39
C PRO A 17 4.79 -4.21 33.10
N LEU A 18 4.08 -5.00 32.28
CA LEU A 18 4.48 -5.29 30.90
C LEU A 18 4.48 -3.92 30.21
N MET A 19 5.65 -3.28 30.15
CA MET A 19 5.81 -2.07 29.33
C MET A 19 5.45 -2.50 27.92
N ALA A 20 4.33 -1.98 27.40
CA ALA A 20 3.98 -2.18 26.01
C ALA A 20 5.17 -1.71 25.17
N ALA A 21 5.80 -2.62 24.45
CA ALA A 21 6.91 -2.27 23.60
C ALA A 21 6.42 -1.27 22.56
N GLU A 22 6.99 -0.05 22.59
CA GLU A 22 6.65 0.96 21.59
C GLU A 22 7.22 0.55 20.23
N PHE A 23 6.43 0.75 19.19
CA PHE A 23 6.89 0.58 17.81
C PHE A 23 8.09 1.52 17.55
N PRO A 24 9.19 1.05 16.93
CA PRO A 24 10.29 1.91 16.53
C PRO A 24 9.78 2.96 15.54
N LYS A 25 10.44 4.11 15.43
CA LYS A 25 10.02 5.19 14.50
C LYS A 25 9.96 4.77 13.04
N SER A 26 10.70 3.74 12.66
CA SER A 26 10.67 3.12 11.35
C SER A 26 11.06 1.64 11.44
N VAL A 27 10.52 0.84 10.54
CA VAL A 27 10.82 -0.60 10.41
C VAL A 27 11.18 -0.91 8.97
N VAL A 28 12.21 -1.75 8.79
CA VAL A 28 12.57 -2.34 7.51
C VAL A 28 12.10 -3.80 7.51
N LEU A 29 11.36 -4.18 6.50
CA LEU A 29 10.82 -5.52 6.29
C LEU A 29 11.52 -6.14 5.08
N GLU A 30 12.06 -7.35 5.22
CA GLU A 30 12.81 -8.02 4.15
C GLU A 30 12.27 -9.43 3.94
N SER A 31 11.78 -9.70 2.72
CA SER A 31 11.34 -11.03 2.30
C SER A 31 11.80 -11.30 0.87
N GLY A 32 12.58 -12.38 0.70
CA GLY A 32 13.19 -12.71 -0.58
C GLY A 32 14.09 -11.58 -1.12
N SER A 33 13.78 -11.11 -2.31
CA SER A 33 14.50 -10.00 -2.96
C SER A 33 13.91 -8.62 -2.63
N ILE A 34 12.82 -8.56 -1.88
CA ILE A 34 12.09 -7.31 -1.57
C ILE A 34 12.47 -6.79 -0.20
N LYS A 35 12.79 -5.51 -0.15
CA LYS A 35 12.95 -4.74 1.08
C LYS A 35 11.98 -3.56 1.09
N VAL A 36 11.15 -3.49 2.11
CA VAL A 36 10.15 -2.44 2.31
C VAL A 36 10.49 -1.67 3.58
N ARG A 37 10.45 -0.35 3.53
CA ARG A 37 10.54 0.51 4.70
C ARG A 37 9.20 1.13 5.01
N LEU A 38 8.84 1.09 6.29
CA LEU A 38 7.70 1.78 6.88
C LEU A 38 8.21 2.88 7.81
N ASP A 39 7.44 3.95 7.96
CA ASP A 39 7.81 5.06 8.84
C ASP A 39 6.56 5.60 9.56
N ALA A 40 6.66 5.81 10.87
CA ALA A 40 5.59 6.37 11.68
C ALA A 40 5.16 7.77 11.20
N LYS A 41 6.12 8.59 10.70
CA LYS A 41 5.83 9.90 10.10
C LYS A 41 5.03 9.82 8.80
N LYS A 42 4.98 8.64 8.18
CA LYS A 42 4.18 8.32 7.00
C LYS A 42 2.98 7.44 7.34
N MET A 43 2.54 7.50 8.62
CA MET A 43 1.39 6.74 9.14
C MET A 43 1.52 5.23 8.86
N TRP A 44 2.74 4.72 8.94
CA TRP A 44 3.06 3.30 8.69
C TRP A 44 2.68 2.81 7.29
N ASN A 45 2.51 3.71 6.35
CA ASN A 45 2.44 3.36 4.94
C ASN A 45 3.83 3.06 4.39
N ILE A 46 3.89 2.29 3.31
CA ILE A 46 5.14 2.04 2.60
C ILE A 46 5.73 3.39 2.16
N ASN A 47 7.01 3.63 2.45
CA ASN A 47 7.69 4.84 2.01
C ASN A 47 8.90 4.56 1.11
N ARG A 48 9.34 3.29 1.07
CA ARG A 48 10.45 2.86 0.24
C ARG A 48 10.30 1.38 -0.11
N ILE A 49 10.54 1.04 -1.37
CA ILE A 49 10.68 -0.34 -1.82
C ILE A 49 11.99 -0.46 -2.59
N GLU A 50 12.78 -1.46 -2.22
CA GLU A 50 13.93 -1.92 -2.98
C GLU A 50 13.67 -3.36 -3.45
N TRP A 51 14.09 -3.66 -4.67
CA TRP A 51 14.12 -5.00 -5.21
C TRP A 51 15.53 -5.34 -5.66
N ARG A 52 16.12 -6.40 -5.09
CA ARG A 52 17.52 -6.77 -5.31
C ARG A 52 18.52 -5.63 -5.06
N GLY A 53 18.24 -4.81 -4.03
CA GLY A 53 19.03 -3.63 -3.68
C GLY A 53 18.79 -2.38 -4.54
N GLU A 54 17.96 -2.46 -5.56
CA GLU A 54 17.63 -1.35 -6.44
C GLU A 54 16.36 -0.62 -5.98
N LEU A 55 16.44 0.69 -5.86
CA LEU A 55 15.28 1.51 -5.46
C LEU A 55 14.23 1.53 -6.58
N VAL A 56 13.03 1.05 -6.28
CA VAL A 56 11.89 1.00 -7.21
C VAL A 56 10.72 1.88 -6.79
N CYS A 57 10.53 2.12 -5.48
CA CYS A 57 9.55 3.08 -4.95
C CYS A 57 10.28 4.19 -4.19
N VAL A 58 9.90 5.44 -4.41
CA VAL A 58 10.65 6.60 -3.90
C VAL A 58 10.20 7.03 -2.51
N ASP A 59 11.19 7.48 -1.73
CA ASP A 59 11.04 8.11 -0.43
C ASP A 59 11.32 9.62 -0.57
N THR A 60 10.32 10.37 -0.97
CA THR A 60 10.42 11.85 -1.07
C THR A 60 9.30 12.50 -0.29
N PRO A 61 9.43 13.78 0.11
CA PRO A 61 8.36 14.51 0.81
C PRO A 61 7.03 14.54 0.06
N TRP A 62 7.05 14.48 -1.27
CA TRP A 62 5.88 14.54 -2.15
C TRP A 62 5.40 13.17 -2.65
N ALA A 63 6.16 12.11 -2.36
CA ALA A 63 5.81 10.76 -2.70
C ALA A 63 4.94 10.16 -1.59
N HIS A 64 3.62 10.23 -1.76
CA HIS A 64 2.67 9.66 -0.80
C HIS A 64 2.23 8.28 -1.29
N TYR A 65 2.44 7.28 -0.43
CA TYR A 65 1.91 5.93 -0.58
C TYR A 65 0.67 5.77 0.30
N GLY A 66 -0.32 4.99 -0.11
CA GLY A 66 -1.50 4.68 0.70
C GLY A 66 -2.78 5.37 0.24
N THR A 67 -3.62 5.80 1.17
CA THR A 67 -5.00 6.26 0.92
C THR A 67 -5.16 7.75 1.22
N ALA A 68 -5.89 8.46 0.36
CA ALA A 68 -6.26 9.86 0.60
C ALA A 68 -7.62 10.18 -0.02
N CYS A 69 -8.34 11.13 0.56
CA CYS A 69 -9.62 11.58 0.01
C CYS A 69 -9.67 13.09 -0.12
N ARG A 70 -10.56 13.58 -0.98
CA ARG A 70 -10.97 14.97 -1.08
C ARG A 70 -12.48 15.07 -0.95
N LEU A 71 -12.95 15.75 0.08
CA LEU A 71 -14.36 15.98 0.29
C LEU A 71 -14.89 17.04 -0.69
N LYS A 72 -16.16 16.98 -1.03
CA LYS A 72 -16.78 17.96 -1.93
C LYS A 72 -16.71 19.36 -1.32
N GLY A 73 -16.24 20.31 -2.11
CA GLY A 73 -16.01 21.69 -1.65
C GLY A 73 -14.70 21.92 -0.92
N SER A 74 -13.92 20.87 -0.58
CA SER A 74 -12.58 21.04 -0.02
C SER A 74 -11.56 21.26 -1.14
N PRO A 75 -10.67 22.26 -1.02
CA PRO A 75 -9.57 22.45 -1.97
C PRO A 75 -8.45 21.42 -1.77
N HIS A 76 -8.38 20.75 -0.62
CA HIS A 76 -7.26 19.92 -0.18
C HIS A 76 -7.61 18.44 -0.10
N PHE A 77 -6.61 17.60 -0.36
CA PHE A 77 -6.63 16.20 0.00
C PHE A 77 -6.26 16.03 1.47
N ILE A 78 -6.75 14.95 2.09
CA ILE A 78 -6.45 14.50 3.45
C ILE A 78 -6.15 13.01 3.45
N GLY A 79 -5.27 12.57 4.35
CA GLY A 79 -4.81 11.17 4.47
C GLY A 79 -3.41 10.93 3.93
N SER A 80 -2.78 9.84 4.32
CA SER A 80 -1.50 9.27 3.84
C SER A 80 -0.43 10.30 3.43
N GLY A 81 -0.07 11.21 4.34
CA GLY A 81 0.93 12.25 4.08
C GLY A 81 0.40 13.54 3.44
N HIS A 82 -0.84 13.57 3.01
CA HIS A 82 -1.54 14.79 2.66
C HIS A 82 -1.96 15.53 3.93
N ASN A 83 -1.29 16.61 4.24
CA ASN A 83 -1.50 17.39 5.46
C ASN A 83 -1.82 18.86 5.19
N GLU A 84 -2.24 19.20 3.97
CA GLU A 84 -2.49 20.57 3.53
C GLU A 84 -3.55 21.29 4.39
N SER A 85 -4.46 20.51 5.00
CA SER A 85 -5.50 21.02 5.91
C SER A 85 -5.22 20.74 7.39
N GLY A 86 -4.05 20.17 7.73
CA GLY A 86 -3.73 19.72 9.09
C GLY A 86 -4.41 18.39 9.48
N ASN A 87 -5.26 17.82 8.61
CA ASN A 87 -5.96 16.55 8.84
C ASN A 87 -5.21 15.40 8.17
N MET A 88 -4.35 14.75 8.91
CA MET A 88 -3.63 13.55 8.46
C MET A 88 -4.43 12.28 8.76
N GLU A 89 -4.03 11.18 8.14
CA GLU A 89 -4.40 9.85 8.56
C GLU A 89 -4.00 9.63 10.02
N LYS A 90 -4.91 9.10 10.84
CA LYS A 90 -4.65 8.73 12.22
C LYS A 90 -4.71 7.21 12.35
N VAL A 91 -3.58 6.61 12.71
CA VAL A 91 -3.48 5.16 12.90
C VAL A 91 -4.06 4.78 14.25
N ASP A 92 -5.01 3.84 14.25
CA ASP A 92 -5.69 3.34 15.44
C ASP A 92 -5.06 2.03 15.91
N THR A 93 -4.77 1.10 14.99
CA THR A 93 -4.11 -0.18 15.29
C THR A 93 -3.06 -0.50 14.23
N LEU A 94 -2.01 -1.20 14.65
CA LEU A 94 -0.96 -1.71 13.78
C LEU A 94 -0.50 -3.07 14.28
N LYS A 95 -0.45 -4.07 13.39
CA LYS A 95 0.04 -5.41 13.65
C LYS A 95 1.02 -5.82 12.56
N LEU A 96 2.09 -6.48 12.96
CA LEU A 96 3.07 -7.08 12.07
C LEU A 96 3.16 -8.57 12.33
N PHE A 97 3.26 -9.35 11.27
CA PHE A 97 3.41 -10.79 11.32
C PHE A 97 4.63 -11.19 10.47
N VAL A 98 5.45 -12.08 11.01
CA VAL A 98 6.56 -12.70 10.32
C VAL A 98 6.35 -14.21 10.38
N ASP A 99 6.26 -14.86 9.21
CA ASP A 99 6.03 -16.30 9.06
C ASP A 99 4.82 -16.80 9.88
N GLY A 100 3.76 -15.98 9.95
CA GLY A 100 2.51 -16.26 10.63
C GLY A 100 2.50 -15.91 12.14
N ALA A 101 3.62 -15.57 12.74
CA ALA A 101 3.69 -15.13 14.13
C ALA A 101 3.56 -13.60 14.24
N GLU A 102 2.68 -13.11 15.14
CA GLU A 102 2.61 -11.68 15.44
C GLU A 102 3.90 -11.25 16.16
N VAL A 103 4.53 -10.20 15.65
CA VAL A 103 5.78 -9.67 16.17
C VAL A 103 5.50 -8.42 17.00
N VAL A 104 5.95 -8.42 18.23
CA VAL A 104 5.95 -7.19 19.04
C VAL A 104 7.16 -6.36 18.61
N PRO A 105 6.96 -5.17 18.07
CA PRO A 105 8.07 -4.42 17.51
C PRO A 105 8.99 -3.89 18.59
N GLY A 106 10.18 -4.42 18.64
CA GLY A 106 11.34 -3.87 19.37
C GLY A 106 12.49 -3.64 18.41
N GLU A 107 12.43 -4.29 17.24
CA GLU A 107 13.50 -4.28 16.25
C GLU A 107 13.14 -3.37 15.06
N SER A 108 14.14 -2.65 14.54
CA SER A 108 14.00 -1.77 13.38
C SER A 108 14.13 -2.50 12.06
N ALA A 109 14.45 -3.80 12.06
CA ALA A 109 14.56 -4.66 10.90
C ALA A 109 13.99 -6.04 11.19
N LEU A 110 13.12 -6.53 10.32
CA LEU A 110 12.47 -7.84 10.41
C LEU A 110 12.65 -8.57 9.07
N SER A 111 12.93 -9.86 9.12
CA SER A 111 13.05 -10.70 7.92
C SER A 111 12.29 -12.01 8.08
N GLY A 112 11.72 -12.51 6.99
CA GLY A 112 10.97 -13.75 6.95
C GLY A 112 10.59 -14.15 5.52
N LYS A 113 10.02 -15.35 5.36
CA LYS A 113 9.50 -15.79 4.07
C LYS A 113 8.19 -15.10 3.72
N VAL A 114 7.36 -14.87 4.72
CA VAL A 114 6.08 -14.17 4.60
C VAL A 114 6.04 -13.06 5.64
N ILE A 115 5.88 -11.84 5.21
CA ILE A 115 5.71 -10.69 6.10
C ILE A 115 4.39 -10.04 5.79
N ARG A 116 3.56 -9.84 6.81
CA ARG A 116 2.25 -9.20 6.70
C ARG A 116 2.12 -8.05 7.68
N LEU A 117 1.56 -6.95 7.21
CA LEU A 117 1.12 -5.83 8.03
C LEU A 117 -0.39 -5.71 7.95
N GLU A 118 -1.02 -5.45 9.08
CA GLU A 118 -2.43 -5.05 9.18
C GLU A 118 -2.51 -3.73 9.95
N LYS A 119 -3.26 -2.79 9.41
CA LYS A 119 -3.45 -1.47 9.98
C LYS A 119 -4.91 -1.06 9.91
N THR A 120 -5.43 -0.48 10.99
CA THR A 120 -6.66 0.30 10.96
C THR A 120 -6.34 1.76 11.22
N SER A 121 -7.03 2.65 10.53
CA SER A 121 -6.83 4.08 10.65
C SER A 121 -8.09 4.85 10.31
N SER A 122 -8.11 6.13 10.67
CA SER A 122 -9.16 7.07 10.31
C SER A 122 -8.59 8.19 9.43
N ILE A 123 -9.36 8.57 8.39
CA ILE A 123 -9.08 9.70 7.49
C ILE A 123 -10.36 10.52 7.40
N ALA A 124 -10.40 11.68 8.05
CA ALA A 124 -11.64 12.46 8.23
C ALA A 124 -12.75 11.58 8.83
N VAL A 125 -13.82 11.34 8.07
CA VAL A 125 -14.97 10.52 8.47
C VAL A 125 -14.87 9.06 8.02
N PHE A 126 -13.82 8.71 7.31
CA PHE A 126 -13.59 7.34 6.82
C PHE A 126 -12.81 6.50 7.81
N GLN A 127 -13.24 5.25 7.94
CA GLN A 127 -12.44 4.17 8.52
C GLN A 127 -11.72 3.46 7.39
N VAL A 128 -10.42 3.23 7.57
CA VAL A 128 -9.56 2.56 6.60
C VAL A 128 -8.96 1.33 7.25
N LYS A 129 -9.15 0.17 6.63
CA LYS A 129 -8.38 -1.03 6.93
C LYS A 129 -7.39 -1.22 5.78
N TYR A 130 -6.14 -1.36 6.10
CA TYR A 130 -5.08 -1.60 5.15
C TYR A 130 -4.28 -2.81 5.56
N ALA A 131 -4.08 -3.72 4.63
CA ALA A 131 -3.17 -4.84 4.80
C ALA A 131 -2.26 -4.95 3.59
N PHE A 132 -1.01 -5.35 3.83
CA PHE A 132 -0.16 -5.86 2.77
C PHE A 132 0.57 -7.13 3.21
N GLU A 133 0.94 -7.95 2.25
CA GLU A 133 1.75 -9.15 2.42
C GLU A 133 2.89 -9.15 1.40
N ILE A 134 4.09 -9.46 1.88
CA ILE A 134 5.27 -9.71 1.03
C ILE A 134 5.51 -11.21 1.07
N LYS A 135 5.42 -11.86 -0.10
CA LYS A 135 5.65 -13.29 -0.26
C LYS A 135 6.06 -13.60 -1.69
N ASP A 136 7.04 -14.49 -1.88
CA ASP A 136 7.46 -14.99 -3.20
C ASP A 136 7.78 -13.85 -4.20
N ASP A 137 8.48 -12.80 -3.75
CA ASP A 137 8.80 -11.58 -4.52
C ASP A 137 7.56 -10.82 -5.05
N ILE A 138 6.42 -10.97 -4.37
CA ILE A 138 5.18 -10.25 -4.66
C ILE A 138 4.77 -9.44 -3.42
N ILE A 139 4.30 -8.22 -3.63
CA ILE A 139 3.58 -7.42 -2.64
C ILE A 139 2.10 -7.47 -2.99
N SER A 140 1.29 -7.99 -2.09
CA SER A 140 -0.17 -8.01 -2.20
C SER A 140 -0.77 -7.03 -1.22
N GLU A 141 -1.62 -6.13 -1.67
CA GLU A 141 -2.23 -5.06 -0.86
C GLU A 141 -3.74 -5.12 -0.94
N GLU A 142 -4.38 -4.87 0.18
CA GLU A 142 -5.82 -4.68 0.28
C GLU A 142 -6.11 -3.43 1.12
N THR A 143 -6.97 -2.57 0.60
CA THR A 143 -7.47 -1.38 1.30
C THR A 143 -8.98 -1.41 1.30
N GLU A 144 -9.59 -1.38 2.48
CA GLU A 144 -11.03 -1.20 2.66
C GLU A 144 -11.27 0.20 3.22
N VAL A 145 -12.15 0.95 2.58
CA VAL A 145 -12.56 2.28 3.04
C VAL A 145 -14.07 2.28 3.24
N SER A 146 -14.51 2.61 4.44
CA SER A 146 -15.93 2.69 4.81
C SER A 146 -16.23 4.00 5.54
N ALA A 147 -17.50 4.40 5.55
CA ALA A 147 -17.98 5.57 6.29
C ALA A 147 -19.19 5.20 7.15
N SER A 148 -19.28 5.78 8.36
CA SER A 148 -20.40 5.57 9.27
C SER A 148 -21.61 6.44 8.96
N GLU A 149 -21.42 7.48 8.15
CA GLU A 149 -22.44 8.43 7.71
C GLU A 149 -22.29 8.73 6.21
N ASP A 150 -23.30 9.33 5.61
CA ASP A 150 -23.26 9.78 4.22
C ASP A 150 -22.24 10.90 4.05
N VAL A 151 -21.31 10.73 3.11
CA VAL A 151 -20.21 11.68 2.90
C VAL A 151 -20.25 12.25 1.50
N GLN A 152 -20.29 13.59 1.40
CA GLN A 152 -20.14 14.28 0.12
C GLN A 152 -18.66 14.14 -0.36
N LEU A 153 -18.42 13.24 -1.29
CA LEU A 153 -17.09 12.89 -1.75
C LEU A 153 -16.82 13.44 -3.15
N GLN A 154 -15.71 14.14 -3.31
CA GLN A 154 -15.22 14.52 -4.63
C GLN A 154 -14.33 13.42 -5.22
N GLN A 155 -13.39 12.88 -4.43
CA GLN A 155 -12.45 11.87 -4.90
C GLN A 155 -11.86 11.08 -3.73
N LEU A 156 -11.68 9.77 -3.95
CA LEU A 156 -10.99 8.87 -3.04
C LEU A 156 -9.85 8.17 -3.80
N TYR A 157 -8.62 8.33 -3.36
CA TYR A 157 -7.49 7.50 -3.74
C TYR A 157 -7.44 6.30 -2.78
N CYS A 158 -7.83 5.13 -3.26
CA CYS A 158 -7.77 3.90 -2.47
C CYS A 158 -6.35 3.35 -2.38
N GLY A 159 -5.53 3.58 -3.41
CA GLY A 159 -4.12 3.23 -3.45
C GLY A 159 -3.31 4.25 -4.24
N MET A 160 -2.14 4.61 -3.73
CA MET A 160 -1.19 5.52 -4.36
C MET A 160 0.20 4.89 -4.31
N HIS A 161 0.82 4.69 -5.48
CA HIS A 161 2.14 4.05 -5.58
C HIS A 161 3.13 4.96 -6.31
N PRO A 162 4.06 5.62 -5.61
CA PRO A 162 5.05 6.51 -6.20
C PRO A 162 6.30 5.74 -6.62
N TRP A 163 6.35 5.29 -7.86
CA TRP A 163 7.50 4.58 -8.43
C TRP A 163 8.66 5.52 -8.71
N ALA A 164 9.88 4.99 -8.70
CA ALA A 164 11.10 5.77 -8.86
C ALA A 164 11.16 6.50 -10.21
N PRO A 165 11.77 7.70 -10.29
CA PRO A 165 11.86 8.47 -11.54
C PRO A 165 12.75 7.81 -12.60
N ARG A 166 13.52 6.78 -12.24
CA ARG A 166 14.39 6.02 -13.15
C ARG A 166 13.65 5.25 -14.24
N PHE A 167 12.36 4.96 -14.04
CA PHE A 167 11.55 4.29 -15.06
C PHE A 167 11.38 5.15 -16.28
N THR A 168 11.78 4.61 -17.45
CA THR A 168 11.85 5.34 -18.72
C THR A 168 10.65 5.05 -19.61
N ASP A 169 10.04 3.88 -19.46
CA ASP A 169 8.94 3.45 -20.30
C ASP A 169 7.79 2.87 -19.48
N TYR A 170 6.62 2.84 -20.09
CA TYR A 170 5.43 2.24 -19.54
C TYR A 170 4.69 1.38 -20.56
N CYS A 171 3.97 0.38 -20.09
CA CYS A 171 2.98 -0.37 -20.84
C CYS A 171 1.72 -0.51 -19.99
N VAL A 172 0.62 0.04 -20.48
CA VAL A 172 -0.69 -0.09 -19.86
C VAL A 172 -1.50 -1.07 -20.68
N ILE A 173 -2.13 -2.06 -20.04
CA ILE A 173 -2.89 -3.10 -20.75
C ILE A 173 -4.33 -3.08 -20.22
N ASP A 174 -5.29 -2.94 -21.11
CA ASP A 174 -6.71 -2.93 -20.75
C ASP A 174 -7.28 -4.36 -20.59
N GLN A 175 -8.54 -4.45 -20.16
CA GLN A 175 -9.24 -5.72 -19.96
C GLN A 175 -9.40 -6.56 -21.24
N ARG A 176 -9.24 -5.94 -22.41
CA ARG A 176 -9.31 -6.61 -23.73
C ARG A 176 -7.92 -7.00 -24.24
N GLY A 177 -6.87 -6.76 -23.45
CA GLY A 177 -5.48 -7.01 -23.84
C GLY A 177 -4.89 -5.94 -24.77
N LYS A 178 -5.59 -4.82 -25.01
CA LYS A 178 -5.05 -3.71 -25.81
C LYS A 178 -3.96 -3.01 -25.01
N LYS A 179 -2.81 -2.85 -25.65
CA LYS A 179 -1.60 -2.25 -25.07
C LYS A 179 -1.47 -0.79 -25.46
N ASN A 180 -1.16 0.05 -24.49
CA ASN A 180 -0.68 1.42 -24.70
C ASN A 180 0.75 1.48 -24.16
N ILE A 181 1.72 1.55 -25.07
CA ILE A 181 3.16 1.55 -24.77
C ILE A 181 3.70 2.93 -25.08
N GLY A 182 4.51 3.47 -24.17
CA GLY A 182 5.14 4.76 -24.37
C GLY A 182 6.32 4.99 -23.45
N SER A 183 6.94 6.14 -23.62
CA SER A 183 8.05 6.59 -22.78
C SER A 183 7.61 7.75 -21.88
N PHE A 184 8.17 7.78 -20.68
CA PHE A 184 8.02 8.90 -19.77
C PHE A 184 8.84 10.10 -20.25
N ARG A 185 8.29 11.29 -20.11
CA ARG A 185 8.89 12.56 -20.55
C ARG A 185 9.16 13.52 -19.40
N ALA A 186 8.69 13.16 -18.19
CA ALA A 186 8.73 14.01 -17.01
C ALA A 186 8.04 15.38 -17.23
N ASP A 187 6.95 15.38 -17.98
CA ASP A 187 6.20 16.55 -18.44
C ASP A 187 4.98 16.88 -17.55
N GLU A 188 4.86 16.22 -16.39
CA GLU A 188 3.79 16.43 -15.41
C GLU A 188 2.39 16.06 -15.94
N ASP A 189 2.28 15.28 -17.01
CA ASP A 189 1.01 14.87 -17.60
C ASP A 189 0.64 13.41 -17.26
N HIS A 190 -0.63 13.07 -17.45
CA HIS A 190 -1.15 11.73 -17.25
C HIS A 190 -0.98 10.91 -18.52
N ARG A 191 -0.44 9.69 -18.36
CA ARG A 191 -0.32 8.70 -19.44
C ARG A 191 -1.56 7.82 -19.54
N ASN A 192 -2.34 7.75 -18.48
CA ASN A 192 -3.63 7.06 -18.44
C ASN A 192 -4.56 7.70 -17.42
N ARG A 193 -5.87 7.72 -17.71
CA ARG A 193 -6.91 8.22 -16.78
C ARG A 193 -8.12 7.29 -16.67
N ASN A 194 -8.15 6.21 -17.45
CA ASN A 194 -9.23 5.23 -17.43
C ASN A 194 -8.86 4.05 -16.50
N PHE A 195 -9.86 3.33 -16.02
CA PHE A 195 -9.56 2.10 -15.30
C PHE A 195 -9.02 1.05 -16.28
N VAL A 196 -7.82 0.55 -15.96
CA VAL A 196 -7.16 -0.57 -16.64
C VAL A 196 -6.50 -1.44 -15.57
N PRO A 197 -6.55 -2.78 -15.69
CA PRO A 197 -6.05 -3.65 -14.64
C PRO A 197 -4.51 -3.65 -14.53
N TYR A 198 -3.78 -3.50 -15.65
CA TYR A 198 -2.35 -3.78 -15.69
C TYR A 198 -1.55 -2.54 -16.02
N PHE A 199 -0.68 -2.13 -15.10
CA PHE A 199 0.34 -1.10 -15.31
C PHE A 199 1.72 -1.70 -15.16
N ASN A 200 2.63 -1.33 -16.08
CA ASN A 200 3.99 -1.81 -16.11
C ASN A 200 4.94 -0.65 -16.34
N TRP A 201 6.03 -0.66 -15.60
CA TRP A 201 7.13 0.31 -15.69
C TRP A 201 8.41 -0.42 -16.06
N TYR A 202 9.20 0.17 -16.91
CA TYR A 202 10.47 -0.38 -17.35
C TYR A 202 11.60 0.65 -17.23
N ASP A 203 12.71 0.25 -16.66
CA ASP A 203 13.95 1.02 -16.64
C ASP A 203 14.93 0.42 -17.66
N ARG A 204 15.14 1.10 -18.77
CA ARG A 204 16.06 0.65 -19.84
C ARG A 204 17.49 0.45 -19.35
N LYS A 205 17.93 1.22 -18.34
CA LYS A 205 19.32 1.17 -17.86
C LYS A 205 19.60 -0.10 -17.07
N SER A 206 18.68 -0.51 -16.21
CA SER A 206 18.87 -1.69 -15.33
C SER A 206 18.13 -2.92 -15.80
N GLY A 207 17.23 -2.78 -16.77
CA GLY A 207 16.32 -3.83 -17.20
C GLY A 207 15.21 -4.15 -16.21
N ILE A 208 15.04 -3.37 -15.15
CA ILE A 208 14.02 -3.63 -14.12
C ILE A 208 12.63 -3.36 -14.68
N ILE A 209 11.74 -4.33 -14.46
CA ILE A 209 10.31 -4.22 -14.71
C ILE A 209 9.59 -4.22 -13.36
N VAL A 210 8.68 -3.27 -13.16
CA VAL A 210 7.66 -3.32 -12.12
C VAL A 210 6.32 -3.53 -12.80
N SER A 211 5.58 -4.54 -12.36
CA SER A 211 4.21 -4.78 -12.83
C SER A 211 3.25 -4.68 -11.67
N THR A 212 2.16 -3.96 -11.86
CA THR A 212 1.08 -3.87 -10.88
C THR A 212 -0.24 -4.27 -11.51
N VAL A 213 -0.99 -5.11 -10.82
CA VAL A 213 -2.34 -5.53 -11.19
C VAL A 213 -3.29 -5.02 -10.13
N ALA A 214 -4.32 -4.30 -10.56
CA ALA A 214 -5.38 -3.84 -9.67
C ALA A 214 -6.71 -4.50 -10.07
N ALA A 215 -7.39 -5.09 -9.08
CA ALA A 215 -8.76 -5.51 -9.26
C ALA A 215 -9.68 -4.29 -9.42
N PRO A 216 -10.81 -4.38 -10.15
CA PRO A 216 -11.83 -3.35 -10.13
C PRO A 216 -12.26 -3.05 -8.68
N LEU A 217 -12.53 -1.78 -8.37
CA LEU A 217 -13.06 -1.43 -7.07
C LEU A 217 -14.44 -2.07 -6.87
N SER A 218 -14.68 -2.64 -5.70
CA SER A 218 -15.94 -3.28 -5.35
C SER A 218 -17.13 -2.33 -5.32
N PHE A 219 -16.88 -1.03 -5.31
CA PHE A 219 -17.90 0.00 -5.20
C PHE A 219 -17.60 1.19 -6.12
N GLY A 220 -18.64 1.64 -6.83
CA GLY A 220 -18.61 2.83 -7.67
C GLY A 220 -18.35 2.58 -9.16
N LYS A 221 -19.20 3.15 -10.01
CA LYS A 221 -19.09 3.03 -11.49
C LYS A 221 -17.98 3.91 -12.08
N ASN A 222 -17.42 4.84 -11.31
CA ASN A 222 -16.43 5.82 -11.75
C ASN A 222 -15.01 5.49 -11.25
N SER A 223 -14.69 4.20 -11.16
CA SER A 223 -13.32 3.77 -10.87
C SER A 223 -12.37 4.23 -11.96
N ARG A 224 -11.23 4.75 -11.54
CA ARG A 224 -10.14 5.13 -12.43
C ARG A 224 -8.83 4.58 -11.91
N ARG A 225 -7.94 4.31 -12.84
CA ARG A 225 -6.55 4.05 -12.54
C ARG A 225 -5.71 5.02 -13.35
N MET A 226 -5.03 5.92 -12.66
CA MET A 226 -4.30 7.00 -13.31
C MET A 226 -2.81 6.74 -13.25
N LEU A 227 -2.14 6.92 -14.37
CA LEU A 227 -0.69 6.92 -14.44
C LEU A 227 -0.21 8.35 -14.69
N TRP A 228 0.51 8.91 -13.71
CA TRP A 228 1.01 10.28 -13.76
C TRP A 228 2.52 10.29 -13.93
N ASP A 229 2.98 11.02 -14.95
CA ASP A 229 4.38 11.20 -15.30
C ASP A 229 4.95 12.45 -14.61
N ARG A 230 5.52 12.26 -13.42
CA ARG A 230 6.15 13.34 -12.67
C ARG A 230 7.67 13.30 -12.87
N LYS A 231 8.34 14.46 -12.76
CA LYS A 231 9.79 14.54 -12.83
C LYS A 231 10.47 13.75 -11.71
N ILE A 232 9.94 13.85 -10.50
CA ILE A 232 10.53 13.27 -9.28
C ILE A 232 10.03 11.87 -8.94
N TYR A 233 8.96 11.40 -9.57
CA TYR A 233 8.41 10.03 -9.47
C TYR A 233 7.43 9.74 -10.62
N LYS A 234 7.10 8.46 -10.81
CA LYS A 234 6.00 8.01 -11.68
C LYS A 234 4.91 7.47 -10.76
N LYS A 235 3.69 7.98 -10.83
CA LYS A 235 2.68 7.63 -9.82
C LYS A 235 1.48 6.91 -10.41
N ASP A 236 1.17 5.78 -9.81
CA ASP A 236 -0.05 5.02 -10.03
C ASP A 236 -1.07 5.38 -8.94
N TYR A 237 -2.30 5.64 -9.35
CA TYR A 237 -3.42 5.88 -8.47
C TYR A 237 -4.57 4.95 -8.82
N VAL A 238 -5.01 4.16 -7.86
CA VAL A 238 -6.31 3.47 -7.94
C VAL A 238 -7.32 4.34 -7.20
N CYS A 239 -8.27 4.89 -7.92
CA CYS A 239 -9.16 5.88 -7.36
C CYS A 239 -10.61 5.72 -7.76
N LEU A 240 -11.48 6.14 -6.83
CA LEU A 240 -12.90 6.36 -7.04
C LEU A 240 -13.14 7.86 -7.19
N VAL A 241 -13.73 8.27 -8.29
CA VAL A 241 -14.14 9.66 -8.54
C VAL A 241 -15.65 9.69 -8.53
N MET A 242 -16.24 10.27 -7.50
CA MET A 242 -17.69 10.27 -7.35
C MET A 242 -18.33 11.60 -7.74
N ASN A 243 -17.87 12.71 -7.16
CA ASN A 243 -18.62 13.99 -7.14
C ASN A 243 -20.05 13.80 -6.64
N ASP A 244 -20.26 12.87 -5.71
CA ASP A 244 -21.55 12.40 -5.23
C ASP A 244 -21.45 11.96 -3.77
N VAL A 245 -22.49 11.35 -3.23
CA VAL A 245 -22.51 10.80 -1.88
C VAL A 245 -21.82 9.44 -1.82
N PHE A 246 -20.85 9.29 -0.91
CA PHE A 246 -20.39 7.99 -0.46
C PHE A 246 -21.34 7.54 0.66
N PRO A 247 -22.17 6.50 0.45
CA PRO A 247 -23.24 6.17 1.40
C PRO A 247 -22.71 5.54 2.69
N ALA A 248 -23.39 5.82 3.79
CA ALA A 248 -23.15 5.16 5.07
C ALA A 248 -23.21 3.63 4.95
N GLY A 249 -22.31 2.95 5.66
CA GLY A 249 -22.24 1.48 5.69
C GLY A 249 -21.74 0.82 4.40
N LYS A 250 -21.42 1.59 3.36
CA LYS A 250 -20.77 1.05 2.16
C LYS A 250 -19.26 0.98 2.34
N THR A 251 -18.64 0.01 1.69
CA THR A 251 -17.20 -0.22 1.70
C THR A 251 -16.65 -0.23 0.28
N ALA A 252 -15.64 0.60 0.01
CA ALA A 252 -14.83 0.51 -1.20
C ALA A 252 -13.63 -0.39 -0.89
N VAL A 253 -13.48 -1.47 -1.66
CA VAL A 253 -12.34 -2.39 -1.54
C VAL A 253 -11.43 -2.22 -2.74
N CYS A 254 -10.16 -2.00 -2.49
CA CYS A 254 -9.10 -1.91 -3.48
C CYS A 254 -8.08 -3.02 -3.24
N ARG A 255 -7.81 -3.82 -4.25
CA ARG A 255 -6.77 -4.86 -4.22
C ARG A 255 -5.74 -4.58 -5.28
N VAL A 256 -4.47 -4.59 -4.89
CA VAL A 256 -3.34 -4.40 -5.81
C VAL A 256 -2.30 -5.47 -5.53
N ARG A 257 -1.74 -6.03 -6.60
CA ARG A 257 -0.57 -6.91 -6.50
C ARG A 257 0.55 -6.34 -7.34
N THR A 258 1.73 -6.30 -6.74
CA THR A 258 2.96 -5.79 -7.37
C THR A 258 3.99 -6.89 -7.42
N GLY A 259 4.60 -7.06 -8.60
CA GLY A 259 5.70 -7.98 -8.81
C GLY A 259 6.83 -7.31 -9.58
N PHE A 260 7.98 -7.96 -9.56
CA PHE A 260 9.21 -7.43 -10.13
C PHE A 260 9.87 -8.49 -11.00
N SER A 261 10.48 -8.06 -12.10
CA SER A 261 11.32 -8.91 -12.95
C SER A 261 12.43 -8.11 -13.59
N LYS A 262 13.33 -8.79 -14.29
CA LYS A 262 14.43 -8.15 -15.02
C LYS A 262 14.47 -8.67 -16.44
N GLN A 263 14.52 -7.75 -17.41
CA GLN A 263 14.72 -8.03 -18.82
C GLN A 263 15.67 -6.99 -19.43
N GLU A 264 16.81 -7.43 -19.86
CA GLU A 264 17.86 -6.56 -20.44
C GLU A 264 17.58 -6.21 -21.90
N ASP A 265 16.85 -7.08 -22.60
CA ASP A 265 16.40 -6.84 -23.98
C ASP A 265 15.18 -5.93 -24.00
N ALA A 266 15.39 -4.67 -24.38
CA ALA A 266 14.34 -3.67 -24.47
C ALA A 266 13.24 -4.00 -25.51
N GLN A 267 13.39 -5.03 -26.32
CA GLN A 267 12.33 -5.48 -27.23
C GLN A 267 11.41 -6.51 -26.59
N LYS A 268 11.88 -7.20 -25.53
CA LYS A 268 11.15 -8.29 -24.87
C LYS A 268 10.45 -7.88 -23.57
N TRP A 269 10.78 -6.73 -23.00
CA TRP A 269 10.26 -6.35 -21.67
C TRP A 269 8.73 -6.33 -21.59
N VAL A 270 8.03 -5.95 -22.68
CA VAL A 270 6.55 -5.91 -22.69
C VAL A 270 5.96 -7.32 -22.58
N SER A 271 6.55 -8.31 -23.24
CA SER A 271 6.09 -9.71 -23.12
C SER A 271 6.33 -10.27 -21.75
N ASP A 272 7.47 -9.94 -21.12
CA ASP A 272 7.81 -10.39 -19.76
C ASP A 272 6.91 -9.71 -18.72
N ALA A 273 6.64 -8.41 -18.90
CA ALA A 273 5.68 -7.68 -18.07
C ALA A 273 4.26 -8.28 -18.17
N GLU A 274 3.81 -8.65 -19.38
CA GLU A 274 2.53 -9.31 -19.57
C GLU A 274 2.47 -10.70 -18.92
N ALA A 275 3.55 -11.47 -19.01
CA ALA A 275 3.65 -12.76 -18.34
C ALA A 275 3.60 -12.61 -16.82
N LEU A 276 4.29 -11.61 -16.26
CA LEU A 276 4.24 -11.28 -14.84
C LEU A 276 2.82 -10.84 -14.42
N CYS A 277 2.14 -10.01 -15.22
CA CYS A 277 0.76 -9.62 -14.94
C CYS A 277 -0.18 -10.83 -14.83
N LYS A 278 -0.02 -11.87 -15.65
CA LYS A 278 -0.82 -13.10 -15.56
C LYS A 278 -0.60 -13.87 -14.26
N VAL A 279 0.61 -13.83 -13.71
CA VAL A 279 0.92 -14.40 -12.39
C VAL A 279 0.27 -13.57 -11.28
N LEU A 280 0.31 -12.25 -11.41
CA LEU A 280 -0.24 -11.33 -10.43
C LEU A 280 -1.77 -11.29 -10.41
N ASP A 281 -2.44 -11.60 -11.52
CA ASP A 281 -3.91 -11.54 -11.68
C ASP A 281 -4.67 -12.72 -11.03
N GLN A 282 -4.07 -13.32 -10.01
CA GLN A 282 -4.66 -14.44 -9.26
C GLN A 282 -5.21 -13.92 -7.91
N PHE A 283 -6.16 -12.98 -7.97
CA PHE A 283 -6.83 -12.53 -6.75
C PHE A 283 -7.70 -13.65 -6.17
N PRO A 284 -7.75 -13.79 -4.83
CA PRO A 284 -8.73 -14.66 -4.20
C PRO A 284 -10.13 -14.28 -4.67
N ALA A 285 -10.96 -15.30 -4.94
CA ALA A 285 -12.36 -15.06 -5.27
C ALA A 285 -13.01 -14.21 -4.16
N GLU A 286 -13.81 -13.22 -4.53
CA GLU A 286 -14.60 -12.48 -3.55
C GLU A 286 -15.47 -13.48 -2.79
N LYS A 287 -15.38 -13.45 -1.45
CA LYS A 287 -16.34 -14.18 -0.64
C LYS A 287 -17.69 -13.53 -0.93
N ALA A 288 -18.57 -14.28 -1.59
CA ALA A 288 -19.95 -13.85 -1.75
C ALA A 288 -20.52 -13.64 -0.32
N GLU A 289 -20.88 -12.39 -0.01
CA GLU A 289 -21.61 -12.02 1.20
C GLU A 289 -23.09 -12.41 1.04
#